data_9c8dd0d2e8003bc09897e02ac2762219
#
_entry.id   9c8dd0d2e8003bc09897e02ac2762219
#
_cell.length_a   1.000
_cell.length_b   1.000
_cell.length_c   1.000
_cell.angle_alpha   90.00
_cell.angle_beta   90.00
_cell.angle_gamma   90.00
#
_symmetry.space_group_name_H-M   'P 1'
#
loop_
_entity.id
_entity.type
_entity.pdbx_description
1 polymer ?
#
loop_
_entity_poly.entity_id
_entity_poly.type
_entity_poly.pdbx_seq_one_letter_code
_entity_poly.pdbx_strand_id
1 'polypeptide(L)'
;MKEDAARSERAFRAVEALFERLNPREDVHALTQSLQEQFVSADALLHAGPNMLERAGLKPSDALLLSRLPELTRCMHREGFDRRPRLDRLDLAAQYLAANFHGLQVERFYMLCLDAQGRLKERVLLQEGTADSALFSLKAMLAELVRVNPCAVILSHNHPGRTMRPSQEDVSCTLKSLRALMAVGVPLLDHIIIAGEHAVSLRANGFIPAGQWLGQNPEHRLLRLWLDPSCPSGDPGAD
;
A
#
# COMPACT_ATOMS: atom_id res chain seq x y z
N MET A 1 -18.44 6.87 9.88
CA MET A 1 -19.82 6.86 9.36
C MET A 1 -20.24 8.18 8.69
N LYS A 2 -20.37 9.34 9.41
CA LYS A 2 -20.78 10.61 8.76
C LYS A 2 -19.78 11.15 7.74
N GLU A 3 -18.50 10.99 7.99
CA GLU A 3 -17.42 11.45 7.14
C GLU A 3 -17.29 10.60 5.86
N ASP A 4 -17.46 9.29 5.99
CA ASP A 4 -17.47 8.36 4.85
C ASP A 4 -18.65 8.59 3.92
N ALA A 5 -19.84 8.88 4.47
CA ALA A 5 -21.00 9.23 3.68
C ALA A 5 -20.81 10.53 2.89
N ALA A 6 -20.28 11.57 3.52
CA ALA A 6 -19.98 12.84 2.87
C ALA A 6 -18.88 12.71 1.80
N ARG A 7 -17.91 11.83 2.02
CA ARG A 7 -16.88 11.50 1.04
C ARG A 7 -17.45 10.77 -0.18
N SER A 8 -18.30 9.77 0.07
CA SER A 8 -18.98 9.02 -0.98
C SER A 8 -19.86 9.93 -1.83
N GLU A 9 -20.62 10.83 -1.21
CA GLU A 9 -21.47 11.79 -1.91
C GLU A 9 -20.66 12.73 -2.81
N ARG A 10 -19.52 13.26 -2.32
CA ARG A 10 -18.62 14.10 -3.15
C ARG A 10 -18.06 13.32 -4.34
N ALA A 11 -17.73 12.05 -4.17
CA ALA A 11 -17.22 11.21 -5.25
C ALA A 11 -18.30 10.91 -6.31
N PHE A 12 -19.54 10.64 -5.91
CA PHE A 12 -20.67 10.49 -6.85
C PHE A 12 -20.92 11.77 -7.65
N ARG A 13 -20.88 12.94 -7.01
CA ARG A 13 -20.98 14.24 -7.72
C ARG A 13 -19.84 14.44 -8.73
N ALA A 14 -18.63 13.99 -8.42
CA ALA A 14 -17.51 14.05 -9.36
C ALA A 14 -17.71 13.12 -10.57
N VAL A 15 -18.28 11.93 -10.34
CA VAL A 15 -18.67 11.00 -11.42
C VAL A 15 -19.76 11.59 -12.29
N GLU A 16 -20.78 12.20 -11.70
CA GLU A 16 -21.86 12.91 -12.40
C GLU A 16 -21.30 14.01 -13.29
N ALA A 17 -20.47 14.91 -12.75
CA ALA A 17 -19.85 15.99 -13.50
C ALA A 17 -18.93 15.49 -14.64
N LEU A 18 -18.28 14.34 -14.47
CA LEU A 18 -17.51 13.71 -15.53
C LEU A 18 -18.44 13.23 -16.66
N PHE A 19 -19.52 12.53 -16.31
CA PHE A 19 -20.44 11.99 -17.32
C PHE A 19 -21.26 13.08 -18.04
N GLU A 20 -21.61 14.18 -17.38
CA GLU A 20 -22.21 15.35 -18.03
C GLU A 20 -21.32 15.91 -19.16
N ARG A 21 -20.01 15.89 -18.96
CA ARG A 21 -19.04 16.32 -19.98
C ARG A 21 -18.89 15.32 -21.13
N LEU A 22 -18.95 14.03 -20.82
CA LEU A 22 -18.79 12.96 -21.79
C LEU A 22 -20.08 12.70 -22.58
N ASN A 23 -21.24 12.88 -21.96
CA ASN A 23 -22.55 12.54 -22.49
C ASN A 23 -23.54 13.72 -22.39
N PRO A 24 -23.29 14.87 -23.02
CA PRO A 24 -24.06 16.11 -22.81
C PRO A 24 -25.51 16.05 -23.31
N ARG A 25 -25.94 14.96 -23.94
CA ARG A 25 -27.30 14.76 -24.47
C ARG A 25 -28.09 13.70 -23.67
N GLU A 26 -27.55 13.19 -22.57
CA GLU A 26 -28.17 12.16 -21.74
C GLU A 26 -28.61 12.72 -20.40
N ASP A 27 -29.59 12.06 -19.81
CA ASP A 27 -29.98 12.34 -18.43
C ASP A 27 -28.98 11.66 -17.45
N VAL A 28 -27.83 12.32 -17.30
CA VAL A 28 -26.75 11.84 -16.43
C VAL A 28 -27.17 11.82 -14.96
N HIS A 29 -28.07 12.72 -14.56
CA HIS A 29 -28.55 12.78 -13.20
C HIS A 29 -29.32 11.50 -12.83
N ALA A 30 -30.27 11.07 -13.68
CA ALA A 30 -31.00 9.82 -13.47
C ALA A 30 -30.08 8.60 -13.45
N LEU A 31 -29.07 8.56 -14.33
CA LEU A 31 -28.06 7.52 -14.35
C LEU A 31 -27.26 7.48 -13.03
N THR A 32 -26.77 8.62 -12.55
CA THR A 32 -25.99 8.70 -11.32
C THR A 32 -26.81 8.32 -10.10
N GLN A 33 -28.07 8.71 -10.05
CA GLN A 33 -29.00 8.29 -8.99
C GLN A 33 -29.18 6.77 -8.99
N SER A 34 -29.38 6.16 -10.16
CA SER A 34 -29.47 4.70 -10.29
C SER A 34 -28.19 3.99 -9.82
N LEU A 35 -27.02 4.54 -10.12
CA LEU A 35 -25.75 4.01 -9.63
C LEU A 35 -25.62 4.12 -8.12
N GLN A 36 -26.09 5.21 -7.51
CA GLN A 36 -26.10 5.36 -6.04
C GLN A 36 -26.98 4.34 -5.34
N GLU A 37 -28.08 3.91 -5.96
CA GLU A 37 -28.96 2.87 -5.45
C GLU A 37 -28.35 1.46 -5.56
N GLN A 38 -27.55 1.21 -6.61
CA GLN A 38 -26.95 -0.08 -6.89
C GLN A 38 -25.62 -0.32 -6.17
N PHE A 39 -24.86 0.73 -5.89
CA PHE A 39 -23.54 0.64 -5.25
C PHE A 39 -23.55 1.21 -3.84
N VAL A 40 -23.10 0.43 -2.87
CA VAL A 40 -23.04 0.80 -1.45
C VAL A 40 -22.20 2.06 -1.20
N SER A 41 -21.24 2.34 -2.08
CA SER A 41 -20.35 3.51 -2.01
C SER A 41 -19.78 3.86 -3.38
N ALA A 42 -19.32 5.10 -3.53
CA ALA A 42 -18.58 5.51 -4.72
C ALA A 42 -17.27 4.72 -4.90
N ASP A 43 -16.67 4.26 -3.82
CA ASP A 43 -15.50 3.38 -3.87
C ASP A 43 -15.84 2.03 -4.51
N ALA A 44 -16.97 1.43 -4.13
CA ALA A 44 -17.47 0.20 -4.76
C ALA A 44 -17.77 0.40 -6.25
N LEU A 45 -18.34 1.55 -6.63
CA LEU A 45 -18.60 1.91 -8.02
C LEU A 45 -17.29 2.02 -8.82
N LEU A 46 -16.32 2.78 -8.33
CA LEU A 46 -15.03 3.03 -9.01
C LEU A 46 -14.21 1.75 -9.19
N HIS A 47 -14.40 0.76 -8.32
CA HIS A 47 -13.68 -0.51 -8.40
C HIS A 47 -14.49 -1.65 -9.02
N ALA A 48 -15.71 -1.38 -9.48
CA ALA A 48 -16.50 -2.35 -10.22
C ALA A 48 -15.86 -2.64 -11.59
N GLY A 49 -15.89 -3.91 -11.99
CA GLY A 49 -15.40 -4.30 -13.31
C GLY A 49 -16.31 -3.77 -14.43
N PRO A 50 -15.79 -3.59 -15.68
CA PRO A 50 -16.55 -3.05 -16.80
C PRO A 50 -17.91 -3.74 -17.00
N ASN A 51 -17.94 -5.07 -16.99
CA ASN A 51 -19.18 -5.85 -17.17
C ASN A 51 -20.24 -5.54 -16.10
N MET A 52 -19.83 -5.26 -14.86
CA MET A 52 -20.75 -4.92 -13.78
C MET A 52 -21.29 -3.50 -13.97
N LEU A 53 -20.45 -2.57 -14.40
CA LEU A 53 -20.82 -1.20 -14.70
C LEU A 53 -21.78 -1.13 -15.90
N GLU A 54 -21.56 -1.92 -16.94
CA GLU A 54 -22.48 -2.03 -18.09
C GLU A 54 -23.85 -2.56 -17.67
N ARG A 55 -23.89 -3.59 -16.81
CA ARG A 55 -25.15 -4.11 -16.23
C ARG A 55 -25.88 -3.07 -15.37
N ALA A 56 -25.14 -2.16 -14.77
CA ALA A 56 -25.69 -1.06 -13.99
C ALA A 56 -26.19 0.12 -14.85
N GLY A 57 -26.06 0.03 -16.19
CA GLY A 57 -26.61 0.99 -17.14
C GLY A 57 -25.59 1.90 -17.82
N LEU A 58 -24.28 1.73 -17.57
CA LEU A 58 -23.27 2.50 -18.26
C LEU A 58 -23.06 1.98 -19.69
N LYS A 59 -22.72 2.91 -20.61
CA LYS A 59 -22.21 2.53 -21.92
C LYS A 59 -20.86 1.81 -21.78
N PRO A 60 -20.50 0.90 -22.71
CA PRO A 60 -19.22 0.19 -22.66
C PRO A 60 -17.99 1.10 -22.56
N SER A 61 -18.01 2.26 -23.27
CA SER A 61 -16.95 3.28 -23.20
C SER A 61 -16.79 3.88 -21.82
N ASP A 62 -17.90 4.22 -21.17
CA ASP A 62 -17.94 4.90 -19.88
C ASP A 62 -17.62 3.91 -18.75
N ALA A 63 -18.10 2.67 -18.87
CA ALA A 63 -17.77 1.57 -17.98
C ALA A 63 -16.25 1.27 -18.00
N LEU A 64 -15.67 1.20 -19.19
CA LEU A 64 -14.23 1.01 -19.36
C LEU A 64 -13.44 2.17 -18.74
N LEU A 65 -13.81 3.41 -19.06
CA LEU A 65 -13.18 4.62 -18.54
C LEU A 65 -13.22 4.62 -17.00
N LEU A 66 -14.41 4.47 -16.42
CA LEU A 66 -14.60 4.51 -14.98
C LEU A 66 -13.78 3.42 -14.25
N SER A 67 -13.74 2.21 -14.80
CA SER A 67 -12.97 1.10 -14.24
C SER A 67 -11.45 1.31 -14.27
N ARG A 68 -10.94 2.22 -15.11
CA ARG A 68 -9.52 2.55 -15.24
C ARG A 68 -9.08 3.74 -14.40
N LEU A 69 -10.00 4.56 -13.89
CA LEU A 69 -9.66 5.71 -13.06
C LEU A 69 -8.82 5.37 -11.83
N PRO A 70 -9.11 4.30 -11.05
CA PRO A 70 -8.27 3.95 -9.90
C PRO A 70 -6.83 3.62 -10.28
N GLU A 71 -6.61 2.95 -11.41
CA GLU A 71 -5.27 2.63 -11.90
C GLU A 71 -4.52 3.90 -12.34
N LEU A 72 -5.19 4.78 -13.07
CA LEU A 72 -4.64 6.07 -13.50
C LEU A 72 -4.24 6.91 -12.29
N THR A 73 -5.12 7.02 -11.30
CA THR A 73 -4.86 7.76 -10.07
C THR A 73 -3.64 7.20 -9.33
N ARG A 74 -3.50 5.86 -9.23
CA ARG A 74 -2.30 5.24 -8.66
C ARG A 74 -1.04 5.59 -9.45
N CYS A 75 -1.09 5.57 -10.76
CA CYS A 75 0.04 5.97 -11.60
C CYS A 75 0.47 7.41 -11.30
N MET A 76 -0.49 8.34 -11.27
CA MET A 76 -0.23 9.76 -10.98
C MET A 76 0.34 9.96 -9.56
N HIS A 77 -0.19 9.28 -8.55
CA HIS A 77 0.36 9.33 -7.20
C HIS A 77 1.78 8.78 -7.11
N ARG A 78 2.09 7.77 -7.92
CA ARG A 78 3.44 7.18 -7.96
C ARG A 78 4.44 8.05 -8.70
N GLU A 79 4.04 8.80 -9.72
CA GLU A 79 4.90 9.74 -10.45
C GLU A 79 5.41 10.89 -9.58
N GLY A 80 4.74 11.19 -8.47
CA GLY A 80 5.19 12.13 -7.45
C GLY A 80 6.42 11.68 -6.66
N PHE A 81 6.83 10.40 -6.79
CA PHE A 81 8.02 9.87 -6.14
C PHE A 81 9.19 9.75 -7.11
N ASP A 82 10.40 10.00 -6.60
CA ASP A 82 11.64 9.67 -7.29
C ASP A 82 11.63 8.17 -7.69
N ARG A 83 12.36 7.81 -8.76
CA ARG A 83 12.52 6.41 -9.19
C ARG A 83 13.08 5.51 -8.08
N ARG A 84 13.88 6.08 -7.18
CA ARG A 84 14.46 5.42 -6.01
C ARG A 84 14.19 6.26 -4.75
N PRO A 85 12.92 6.32 -4.28
CA PRO A 85 12.57 7.15 -3.15
C PRO A 85 13.32 6.71 -1.89
N ARG A 86 13.61 7.67 -1.04
CA ARG A 86 14.19 7.43 0.27
C ARG A 86 13.07 6.96 1.22
N LEU A 87 13.27 5.80 1.85
CA LEU A 87 12.28 5.13 2.70
C LEU A 87 12.91 4.72 4.05
N ASP A 88 13.86 5.52 4.55
CA ASP A 88 14.58 5.27 5.79
C ASP A 88 13.86 5.80 7.05
N ARG A 89 12.63 6.29 6.89
CA ARG A 89 11.76 6.77 7.95
C ARG A 89 10.34 6.28 7.73
N LEU A 90 9.62 6.09 8.84
CA LEU A 90 8.24 5.56 8.81
C LEU A 90 7.28 6.45 7.99
N ASP A 91 7.36 7.77 8.14
CA ASP A 91 6.51 8.72 7.43
C ASP A 91 6.71 8.64 5.90
N LEU A 92 7.95 8.59 5.44
CA LEU A 92 8.27 8.46 4.01
C LEU A 92 7.82 7.12 3.43
N ALA A 93 8.07 6.02 4.17
CA ALA A 93 7.63 4.70 3.76
C ALA A 93 6.11 4.57 3.73
N ALA A 94 5.41 5.12 4.73
CA ALA A 94 3.95 5.12 4.79
C ALA A 94 3.32 5.91 3.63
N GLN A 95 3.83 7.10 3.30
CA GLN A 95 3.38 7.89 2.14
C GLN A 95 3.57 7.14 0.82
N TYR A 96 4.76 6.57 0.62
CA TYR A 96 5.05 5.76 -0.57
C TYR A 96 4.10 4.57 -0.69
N LEU A 97 3.88 3.85 0.40
CA LEU A 97 3.01 2.67 0.45
C LEU A 97 1.55 3.05 0.24
N ALA A 98 1.06 4.11 0.88
CA ALA A 98 -0.32 4.59 0.69
C ALA A 98 -0.60 4.91 -0.79
N ALA A 99 0.32 5.58 -1.49
CA ALA A 99 0.20 5.86 -2.92
C ALA A 99 0.19 4.57 -3.78
N ASN A 100 0.99 3.57 -3.39
CA ASN A 100 1.07 2.30 -4.13
C ASN A 100 -0.11 1.36 -3.90
N PHE A 101 -0.73 1.41 -2.73
CA PHE A 101 -1.90 0.60 -2.39
C PHE A 101 -3.23 1.32 -2.65
N HIS A 102 -3.19 2.61 -3.03
CA HIS A 102 -4.39 3.39 -3.27
C HIS A 102 -5.35 2.68 -4.21
N GLY A 103 -6.60 2.46 -3.76
CA GLY A 103 -7.67 1.85 -4.54
C GLY A 103 -7.46 0.38 -4.91
N LEU A 104 -6.56 -0.37 -4.27
CA LEU A 104 -6.48 -1.82 -4.47
C LEU A 104 -7.61 -2.51 -3.72
N GLN A 105 -8.31 -3.42 -4.41
CA GLN A 105 -9.40 -4.24 -3.85
C GLN A 105 -8.95 -5.64 -3.46
N VAL A 106 -7.72 -6.00 -3.86
CA VAL A 106 -7.09 -7.26 -3.49
C VAL A 106 -5.94 -7.00 -2.53
N GLU A 107 -5.73 -7.93 -1.64
CA GLU A 107 -4.58 -7.88 -0.75
C GLU A 107 -3.29 -8.15 -1.54
N ARG A 108 -2.29 -7.29 -1.38
CA ARG A 108 -0.95 -7.47 -1.92
C ARG A 108 0.07 -7.36 -0.82
N PHE A 109 0.98 -8.31 -0.80
CA PHE A 109 2.09 -8.32 0.14
C PHE A 109 3.40 -7.99 -0.59
N TYR A 110 4.06 -6.93 -0.14
CA TYR A 110 5.33 -6.47 -0.71
C TYR A 110 6.49 -6.57 0.27
N MET A 111 7.68 -6.84 -0.26
CA MET A 111 8.95 -6.58 0.38
C MET A 111 9.62 -5.40 -0.31
N LEU A 112 9.85 -4.32 0.42
CA LEU A 112 10.61 -3.16 -0.04
C LEU A 112 12.08 -3.39 0.31
N CYS A 113 12.91 -3.51 -0.70
CA CYS A 113 14.35 -3.74 -0.57
C CYS A 113 15.08 -2.41 -0.62
N LEU A 114 15.84 -2.07 0.42
CA LEU A 114 16.55 -0.79 0.53
C LEU A 114 18.06 -0.97 0.36
N ASP A 115 18.72 0.07 -0.18
CA ASP A 115 20.17 0.18 -0.18
C ASP A 115 20.70 0.77 1.15
N ALA A 116 22.03 0.91 1.27
CA ALA A 116 22.70 1.43 2.46
C ALA A 116 22.33 2.90 2.78
N GLN A 117 21.81 3.66 1.80
CA GLN A 117 21.35 5.03 1.95
C GLN A 117 19.86 5.12 2.28
N GLY A 118 19.17 3.97 2.43
CA GLY A 118 17.72 3.91 2.67
C GLY A 118 16.86 4.20 1.45
N ARG A 119 17.44 4.15 0.24
CA ARG A 119 16.70 4.30 -1.00
C ARG A 119 16.15 2.95 -1.45
N LEU A 120 14.97 2.99 -2.05
CA LEU A 120 14.34 1.81 -2.62
C LEU A 120 15.17 1.28 -3.78
N LYS A 121 15.70 0.05 -3.64
CA LYS A 121 16.32 -0.71 -4.75
C LYS A 121 15.25 -1.37 -5.60
N GLU A 122 14.32 -2.06 -4.95
CA GLU A 122 13.25 -2.80 -5.60
C GLU A 122 12.07 -3.02 -4.66
N ARG A 123 10.86 -3.04 -5.24
CA ARG A 123 9.63 -3.47 -4.58
C ARG A 123 9.24 -4.84 -5.13
N VAL A 124 9.39 -5.86 -4.30
CA VAL A 124 9.10 -7.25 -4.65
C VAL A 124 7.68 -7.60 -4.21
N LEU A 125 6.83 -8.04 -5.16
CA LEU A 125 5.52 -8.61 -4.83
C LEU A 125 5.72 -10.04 -4.34
N LEU A 126 5.41 -10.30 -3.07
CA LEU A 126 5.53 -11.64 -2.48
C LEU A 126 4.24 -12.44 -2.61
N GLN A 127 3.09 -11.77 -2.54
CA GLN A 127 1.77 -12.40 -2.61
C GLN A 127 0.73 -11.41 -3.16
N GLU A 128 -0.22 -11.93 -3.92
CA GLU A 128 -1.45 -11.26 -4.35
C GLU A 128 -2.62 -12.24 -4.22
N GLY A 129 -3.73 -11.82 -3.61
CA GLY A 129 -4.93 -12.66 -3.47
C GLY A 129 -5.72 -12.38 -2.21
N THR A 130 -6.63 -13.31 -1.88
CA THR A 130 -7.49 -13.24 -0.69
C THR A 130 -6.82 -13.86 0.53
N ALA A 131 -7.23 -13.43 1.72
CA ALA A 131 -6.66 -13.79 3.03
C ALA A 131 -6.72 -15.30 3.39
N ASP A 132 -7.34 -16.15 2.58
CA ASP A 132 -7.48 -17.60 2.82
C ASP A 132 -6.23 -18.43 2.47
N SER A 133 -5.22 -17.82 1.86
CA SER A 133 -3.93 -18.48 1.56
C SER A 133 -2.84 -17.98 2.50
N ALA A 134 -1.88 -18.84 2.87
CA ALA A 134 -0.70 -18.43 3.63
C ALA A 134 -0.10 -17.16 3.04
N LEU A 135 0.14 -16.14 3.89
CA LEU A 135 0.47 -14.76 3.47
C LEU A 135 1.59 -14.69 2.42
N PHE A 136 2.59 -15.56 2.46
CA PHE A 136 3.57 -15.83 1.39
C PHE A 136 4.55 -16.94 1.79
N SER A 137 5.32 -17.44 0.82
CA SER A 137 6.37 -18.42 1.05
C SER A 137 7.66 -17.76 1.54
N LEU A 138 8.14 -18.12 2.73
CA LEU A 138 9.47 -17.67 3.24
C LEU A 138 10.59 -18.05 2.28
N LYS A 139 10.51 -19.21 1.61
CA LYS A 139 11.49 -19.63 0.61
C LYS A 139 11.54 -18.66 -0.57
N ALA A 140 10.37 -18.23 -1.07
CA ALA A 140 10.30 -17.24 -2.14
C ALA A 140 10.85 -15.88 -1.70
N MET A 141 10.50 -15.42 -0.48
CA MET A 141 11.05 -14.20 0.10
C MET A 141 12.59 -14.24 0.17
N LEU A 142 13.17 -15.33 0.65
CA LEU A 142 14.63 -15.48 0.76
C LEU A 142 15.31 -15.56 -0.61
N ALA A 143 14.68 -16.19 -1.60
CA ALA A 143 15.21 -16.22 -2.97
C ALA A 143 15.28 -14.80 -3.57
N GLU A 144 14.22 -14.01 -3.39
CA GLU A 144 14.21 -12.61 -3.81
C GLU A 144 15.20 -11.75 -3.03
N LEU A 145 15.37 -12.01 -1.73
CA LEU A 145 16.36 -11.33 -0.91
C LEU A 145 17.79 -11.53 -1.43
N VAL A 146 18.13 -12.77 -1.80
CA VAL A 146 19.44 -13.10 -2.39
C VAL A 146 19.61 -12.42 -3.75
N ARG A 147 18.57 -12.43 -4.60
CA ARG A 147 18.58 -11.80 -5.92
C ARG A 147 18.81 -10.29 -5.84
N VAL A 148 18.06 -9.61 -4.97
CA VAL A 148 18.11 -8.15 -4.85
C VAL A 148 19.29 -7.68 -4.01
N ASN A 149 19.74 -8.48 -3.05
CA ASN A 149 20.81 -8.17 -2.10
C ASN A 149 20.62 -6.79 -1.42
N PRO A 150 19.57 -6.61 -0.63
CA PRO A 150 19.32 -5.34 0.05
C PRO A 150 20.13 -5.19 1.33
N CYS A 151 20.34 -3.95 1.77
CA CYS A 151 20.93 -3.65 3.08
C CYS A 151 19.90 -3.71 4.22
N ALA A 152 18.62 -3.47 3.92
CA ALA A 152 17.51 -3.59 4.85
C ALA A 152 16.21 -3.82 4.08
N VAL A 153 15.17 -4.31 4.76
CA VAL A 153 13.85 -4.50 4.16
C VAL A 153 12.74 -3.91 5.03
N ILE A 154 11.65 -3.52 4.36
CA ILE A 154 10.36 -3.22 4.97
C ILE A 154 9.37 -4.20 4.37
N LEU A 155 8.57 -4.87 5.19
CA LEU A 155 7.41 -5.64 4.75
C LEU A 155 6.18 -4.73 4.74
N SER A 156 5.27 -4.95 3.80
CA SER A 156 4.02 -4.22 3.79
C SER A 156 2.93 -4.96 3.03
N HIS A 157 1.69 -4.82 3.51
CA HIS A 157 0.51 -5.24 2.78
C HIS A 157 -0.64 -4.25 3.01
N ASN A 158 -1.67 -4.33 2.17
CA ASN A 158 -2.87 -3.55 2.34
C ASN A 158 -4.01 -4.41 2.88
N HIS A 159 -4.88 -3.79 3.67
CA HIS A 159 -6.18 -4.33 4.07
C HIS A 159 -7.29 -3.65 3.26
N PRO A 160 -7.82 -4.27 2.19
CA PRO A 160 -8.90 -3.67 1.40
C PRO A 160 -10.16 -3.37 2.23
N GLY A 161 -10.45 -4.19 3.23
CA GLY A 161 -11.53 -3.99 4.21
C GLY A 161 -11.31 -2.85 5.21
N ARG A 162 -10.22 -2.08 5.09
CA ARG A 162 -9.85 -0.92 5.94
C ARG A 162 -9.70 -1.23 7.42
N THR A 163 -9.48 -2.49 7.79
CA THR A 163 -9.22 -2.88 9.18
C THR A 163 -7.81 -2.47 9.57
N MET A 164 -7.67 -1.59 10.56
CA MET A 164 -6.36 -1.12 11.05
C MET A 164 -5.69 -2.10 12.02
N ARG A 165 -6.42 -3.08 12.52
CA ARG A 165 -5.87 -4.05 13.48
C ARG A 165 -5.14 -5.16 12.72
N PRO A 166 -3.85 -5.42 13.04
CA PRO A 166 -3.15 -6.57 12.52
C PRO A 166 -3.83 -7.88 12.92
N SER A 167 -3.92 -8.84 12.00
CA SER A 167 -4.40 -10.19 12.30
C SER A 167 -3.33 -10.99 13.06
N GLN A 168 -3.69 -12.14 13.61
CA GLN A 168 -2.71 -13.05 14.22
C GLN A 168 -1.75 -13.62 13.16
N GLU A 169 -2.25 -13.82 11.95
CA GLU A 169 -1.50 -14.27 10.78
C GLU A 169 -0.44 -13.24 10.38
N ASP A 170 -0.78 -11.94 10.36
CA ASP A 170 0.15 -10.85 10.09
C ASP A 170 1.30 -10.85 11.09
N VAL A 171 0.98 -10.94 12.37
CA VAL A 171 1.98 -10.96 13.44
C VAL A 171 2.85 -12.21 13.33
N SER A 172 2.24 -13.40 13.14
CA SER A 172 2.96 -14.67 13.00
C SER A 172 3.91 -14.65 11.79
N CYS A 173 3.42 -14.18 10.64
CA CYS A 173 4.19 -14.03 9.41
C CYS A 173 5.37 -13.06 9.61
N THR A 174 5.13 -11.92 10.26
CA THR A 174 6.15 -10.92 10.58
C THR A 174 7.27 -11.54 11.43
N LEU A 175 6.92 -12.26 12.48
CA LEU A 175 7.91 -12.87 13.37
C LEU A 175 8.70 -14.00 12.70
N LYS A 176 8.05 -14.79 11.81
CA LYS A 176 8.76 -15.81 11.01
C LYS A 176 9.73 -15.15 10.04
N SER A 177 9.30 -14.08 9.36
CA SER A 177 10.15 -13.30 8.45
C SER A 177 11.31 -12.64 9.17
N LEU A 178 11.06 -12.04 10.33
CA LEU A 178 12.09 -11.44 11.17
C LEU A 178 13.20 -12.46 11.50
N ARG A 179 12.84 -13.66 11.94
CA ARG A 179 13.81 -14.73 12.26
C ARG A 179 14.62 -15.15 11.04
N ALA A 180 13.96 -15.31 9.89
CA ALA A 180 14.63 -15.69 8.64
C ALA A 180 15.61 -14.60 8.17
N LEU A 181 15.20 -13.34 8.22
CA LEU A 181 16.01 -12.18 7.86
C LEU A 181 17.20 -12.01 8.80
N MET A 182 17.00 -12.22 10.11
CA MET A 182 18.07 -12.23 11.10
C MET A 182 19.12 -13.30 10.80
N ALA A 183 18.71 -14.49 10.41
CA ALA A 183 19.64 -15.59 10.09
C ALA A 183 20.55 -15.27 8.90
N VAL A 184 20.12 -14.40 7.98
CA VAL A 184 20.90 -13.97 6.81
C VAL A 184 21.49 -12.56 6.96
N GLY A 185 21.40 -11.96 8.14
CA GLY A 185 22.05 -10.68 8.45
C GLY A 185 21.38 -9.43 7.82
N VAL A 186 20.14 -9.52 7.34
CA VAL A 186 19.41 -8.40 6.74
C VAL A 186 18.32 -7.90 7.69
N PRO A 187 18.38 -6.65 8.19
CA PRO A 187 17.39 -6.13 9.12
C PRO A 187 16.00 -5.93 8.48
N LEU A 188 14.98 -6.35 9.22
CA LEU A 188 13.61 -5.93 9.01
C LEU A 188 13.39 -4.61 9.74
N LEU A 189 13.24 -3.51 9.00
CA LEU A 189 12.99 -2.19 9.61
C LEU A 189 11.59 -2.13 10.21
N ASP A 190 10.58 -2.56 9.45
CA ASP A 190 9.20 -2.60 9.92
C ASP A 190 8.34 -3.56 9.10
N HIS A 191 7.12 -3.78 9.56
CA HIS A 191 6.01 -4.27 8.78
C HIS A 191 4.89 -3.24 8.87
N ILE A 192 4.54 -2.63 7.73
CA ILE A 192 3.58 -1.53 7.64
C ILE A 192 2.33 -2.04 6.93
N ILE A 193 1.20 -1.95 7.59
CA ILE A 193 -0.12 -2.28 7.02
C ILE A 193 -0.79 -1.01 6.56
N ILE A 194 -1.29 -0.98 5.33
CA ILE A 194 -2.06 0.15 4.79
C ILE A 194 -3.53 -0.22 4.78
N ALA A 195 -4.33 0.54 5.52
CA ALA A 195 -5.77 0.37 5.66
C ALA A 195 -6.50 1.67 5.23
N GLY A 196 -6.86 1.76 3.95
CA GLY A 196 -7.35 3.01 3.36
C GLY A 196 -6.29 4.10 3.34
N GLU A 197 -6.49 5.18 4.09
CA GLU A 197 -5.53 6.29 4.22
C GLU A 197 -4.61 6.16 5.44
N HIS A 198 -4.80 5.12 6.24
CA HIS A 198 -4.07 4.90 7.47
C HIS A 198 -2.92 3.91 7.27
N ALA A 199 -1.81 4.18 7.93
CA ALA A 199 -0.67 3.27 8.01
C ALA A 199 -0.49 2.78 9.45
N VAL A 200 -0.32 1.48 9.63
CA VAL A 200 -0.09 0.83 10.92
C VAL A 200 1.29 0.19 10.92
N SER A 201 2.19 0.69 11.73
CA SER A 201 3.51 0.11 11.95
C SER A 201 3.44 -0.99 13.02
N LEU A 202 3.83 -2.20 12.68
CA LEU A 202 3.90 -3.29 13.66
C LEU A 202 5.04 -3.09 14.66
N ARG A 203 6.10 -2.41 14.25
CA ARG A 203 7.20 -2.06 15.17
C ARG A 203 6.77 -1.02 16.19
N ALA A 204 6.15 0.08 15.75
CA ALA A 204 5.68 1.13 16.67
C ALA A 204 4.61 0.60 17.65
N ASN A 205 3.85 -0.40 17.24
CA ASN A 205 2.85 -1.08 18.10
C ASN A 205 3.43 -2.24 18.93
N GLY A 206 4.75 -2.43 18.95
CA GLY A 206 5.42 -3.40 19.82
C GLY A 206 5.38 -4.87 19.34
N PHE A 207 4.84 -5.16 18.14
CA PHE A 207 4.85 -6.53 17.59
C PHE A 207 6.22 -6.96 17.06
N ILE A 208 7.10 -6.02 16.72
CA ILE A 208 8.49 -6.30 16.35
C ILE A 208 9.40 -5.82 17.49
N PRO A 209 10.07 -6.74 18.20
CA PRO A 209 10.93 -6.38 19.33
C PRO A 209 12.10 -5.47 18.92
N ALA A 210 12.26 -4.32 19.59
CA ALA A 210 13.32 -3.36 19.30
C ALA A 210 14.73 -3.91 19.57
N GLY A 211 14.87 -4.72 20.63
CA GLY A 211 16.19 -5.18 21.12
C GLY A 211 16.85 -6.32 20.34
N GLN A 212 16.11 -7.07 19.52
CA GLN A 212 16.67 -8.28 18.88
C GLN A 212 17.75 -7.97 17.82
N TRP A 213 17.64 -6.86 17.11
CA TRP A 213 18.63 -6.45 16.09
C TRP A 213 19.79 -5.63 16.65
N LEU A 214 19.52 -4.76 17.63
CA LEU A 214 20.56 -3.92 18.25
C LEU A 214 21.61 -4.78 18.97
N GLY A 215 21.23 -5.97 19.49
CA GLY A 215 22.16 -6.91 20.10
C GLY A 215 23.10 -7.61 19.10
N GLN A 216 22.71 -7.75 17.83
CA GLN A 216 23.50 -8.44 16.81
C GLN A 216 24.28 -7.47 15.88
N ASN A 217 23.74 -6.29 15.62
CA ASN A 217 24.39 -5.26 14.81
C ASN A 217 23.98 -3.85 15.27
N PRO A 218 24.52 -3.38 16.42
CA PRO A 218 24.16 -2.08 17.00
C PRO A 218 24.55 -0.89 16.10
N GLU A 219 25.46 -1.12 15.15
CA GLU A 219 25.96 -0.08 14.24
C GLU A 219 25.16 0.05 12.94
N HIS A 220 24.09 -0.77 12.75
CA HIS A 220 23.34 -0.72 11.49
C HIS A 220 22.59 0.60 11.35
N ARG A 221 23.11 1.50 10.50
CA ARG A 221 22.65 2.88 10.32
C ARG A 221 21.14 3.00 10.08
N LEU A 222 20.59 2.23 9.14
CA LEU A 222 19.16 2.33 8.80
C LEU A 222 18.25 1.92 9.96
N LEU A 223 18.67 0.92 10.74
CA LEU A 223 17.90 0.50 11.90
C LEU A 223 17.91 1.57 13.00
N ARG A 224 19.06 2.23 13.22
CA ARG A 224 19.15 3.37 14.15
C ARG A 224 18.24 4.52 13.73
N LEU A 225 18.31 4.93 12.46
CA LEU A 225 17.44 6.00 11.92
C LEU A 225 15.95 5.65 12.04
N TRP A 226 15.61 4.37 11.86
CA TRP A 226 14.23 3.91 11.99
C TRP A 226 13.73 3.92 13.43
N LEU A 227 14.60 3.57 14.38
CA LEU A 227 14.26 3.53 15.80
C LEU A 227 14.31 4.89 16.49
N ASP A 228 15.17 5.79 16.03
CA ASP A 228 15.33 7.14 16.54
C ASP A 228 15.27 8.16 15.39
N PRO A 229 14.08 8.69 15.09
CA PRO A 229 13.90 9.71 14.05
C PRO A 229 14.61 11.04 14.34
N SER A 230 15.07 11.28 15.57
CA SER A 230 15.85 12.47 15.95
C SER A 230 17.34 12.36 15.60
N CYS A 231 17.79 11.15 15.24
CA CYS A 231 19.15 10.93 14.78
C CYS A 231 19.38 11.68 13.46
N PRO A 232 20.35 12.60 13.36
CA PRO A 232 20.57 13.36 12.14
C PRO A 232 20.92 12.40 11.00
N SER A 233 20.22 12.54 9.88
CA SER A 233 20.54 11.86 8.62
C SER A 233 21.84 12.43 8.08
N GLY A 234 22.97 12.03 8.70
CA GLY A 234 24.30 12.44 8.21
C GLY A 234 24.44 12.00 6.74
N ASP A 235 24.47 12.98 5.86
CA ASP A 235 24.77 12.77 4.47
C ASP A 235 26.26 12.35 4.39
N PRO A 236 26.60 11.14 3.92
CA PRO A 236 28.00 10.70 3.83
C PRO A 236 28.77 11.40 2.69
N GLY A 237 28.21 12.45 2.10
CA GLY A 237 28.77 13.21 0.97
C GLY A 237 29.11 14.68 1.28
N ALA A 238 29.12 15.09 2.55
CA ALA A 238 29.55 16.44 2.96
C ALA A 238 30.93 16.39 3.63
N ASP A 239 31.95 15.98 2.86
CA ASP A 239 33.37 16.29 3.08
C ASP A 239 34.04 16.38 1.71
#